data_0a5d81314917a196b56dea60cdf8756e
#
_entry.id   0a5d81314917a196b56dea60cdf8756e
#
_cell.length_a   1.000
_cell.length_b   1.000
_cell.length_c   1.000
_cell.angle_alpha   90.00
_cell.angle_beta   90.00
_cell.angle_gamma   90.00
#
_symmetry.space_group_name_H-M   'P 1'
#
loop_
_entity.id
_entity.type
_entity.pdbx_description
1 polymer ?
#
loop_
_entity_poly.entity_id
_entity_poly.type
_entity_poly.pdbx_seq_one_letter_code
_entity_poly.pdbx_strand_id
1 'polypeptide(L)'
;GICTSGTDVAVSTIGYICEKMHLSGIPYEAAKILTDKAKMKDAFRQGGVSAADGMRVRSAEEAQKAAEQLGYPVVVKRVDSSGSRGITVVEHSGQIEEAYENARNGSARDYVLVEKFLRGTEIGVDGFVQNHKLVFLAPHTKFVYRGAHTTVPVGHAFPYGCSGALREEIARQMQLAVTASGADQCSVNADVFVDGEKVWIIEMGGRTGATCIPELISTYYGFDFYEQMIKSALGEETDFQQTESCPCMAKLLLSPVSGTITQIDRDQVERLRQEGLELVLDYPEGHEVSAMADGTDRIGHVIVKTDREAELDEQMKRVYRCIWIDGKNLETIWEEKTAK
;
A
#
# COMPACT_ATOMS: atom_id res chain seq x y z
N GLY A 1 -23.87 8.64 6.03
CA GLY A 1 -22.71 8.36 5.21
C GLY A 1 -22.00 7.08 5.61
N ILE A 2 -21.18 6.53 4.74
CA ILE A 2 -20.36 5.35 4.99
C ILE A 2 -19.04 5.46 4.20
N CYS A 3 -17.93 5.23 4.87
CA CYS A 3 -16.58 5.19 4.26
C CYS A 3 -15.72 4.14 4.96
N THR A 4 -14.52 3.87 4.43
CA THR A 4 -13.54 2.94 5.02
C THR A 4 -12.12 3.45 4.83
N SER A 5 -11.22 3.02 5.70
CA SER A 5 -9.79 3.27 5.64
C SER A 5 -9.01 1.96 5.71
N GLY A 6 -7.94 1.84 4.93
CA GLY A 6 -6.95 0.77 5.03
C GLY A 6 -7.41 -0.65 4.67
N THR A 7 -8.64 -0.86 4.17
CA THR A 7 -9.13 -2.20 3.83
C THR A 7 -9.95 -2.23 2.54
N ASP A 8 -9.67 -3.19 1.67
CA ASP A 8 -10.40 -3.40 0.41
C ASP A 8 -11.68 -4.22 0.59
N VAL A 9 -11.78 -4.99 1.68
CA VAL A 9 -12.88 -5.95 1.91
C VAL A 9 -14.24 -5.25 1.97
N ALA A 10 -14.30 -4.04 2.55
CA ALA A 10 -15.52 -3.28 2.70
C ALA A 10 -15.96 -2.50 1.44
N VAL A 11 -15.04 -2.22 0.51
CA VAL A 11 -15.25 -1.28 -0.61
C VAL A 11 -16.46 -1.63 -1.46
N SER A 12 -16.60 -2.89 -1.90
CA SER A 12 -17.74 -3.34 -2.71
C SER A 12 -19.07 -3.24 -1.94
N THR A 13 -19.07 -3.55 -0.64
CA THR A 13 -20.27 -3.43 0.21
C THR A 13 -20.65 -1.96 0.39
N ILE A 14 -19.67 -1.08 0.60
CA ILE A 14 -19.88 0.36 0.72
C ILE A 14 -20.50 0.90 -0.57
N GLY A 15 -19.91 0.60 -1.73
CA GLY A 15 -20.45 1.04 -3.03
C GLY A 15 -21.89 0.58 -3.25
N TYR A 16 -22.20 -0.68 -2.90
CA TYR A 16 -23.58 -1.21 -2.97
C TYR A 16 -24.54 -0.45 -2.07
N ILE A 17 -24.16 -0.20 -0.81
CA ILE A 17 -25.00 0.53 0.16
C ILE A 17 -25.21 1.98 -0.31
N CYS A 18 -24.14 2.67 -0.73
CA CYS A 18 -24.24 4.05 -1.22
C CYS A 18 -25.22 4.15 -2.38
N GLU A 19 -25.15 3.24 -3.36
CA GLU A 19 -26.06 3.21 -4.50
C GLU A 19 -27.52 2.95 -4.06
N LYS A 20 -27.76 1.94 -3.21
CA LYS A 20 -29.11 1.57 -2.77
C LYS A 20 -29.77 2.59 -1.86
N MET A 21 -28.99 3.31 -1.08
CA MET A 21 -29.49 4.30 -0.10
C MET A 21 -29.34 5.74 -0.58
N HIS A 22 -28.86 5.94 -1.82
CA HIS A 22 -28.59 7.27 -2.41
C HIS A 22 -27.67 8.13 -1.53
N LEU A 23 -26.62 7.51 -0.98
CA LEU A 23 -25.59 8.19 -0.18
C LEU A 23 -24.43 8.64 -1.05
N SER A 24 -23.73 9.69 -0.60
CA SER A 24 -22.44 10.06 -1.16
C SER A 24 -21.40 8.96 -0.88
N GLY A 25 -20.63 8.57 -1.88
CA GLY A 25 -19.58 7.56 -1.77
C GLY A 25 -19.25 6.90 -3.11
N ILE A 26 -18.33 5.96 -3.08
CA ILE A 26 -17.85 5.28 -4.29
C ILE A 26 -19.00 4.58 -5.04
N PRO A 27 -19.15 4.78 -6.37
CA PRO A 27 -20.13 4.06 -7.19
C PRO A 27 -19.89 2.55 -7.14
N TYR A 28 -20.97 1.75 -7.11
CA TYR A 28 -20.83 0.28 -6.96
C TYR A 28 -20.05 -0.37 -8.10
N GLU A 29 -20.24 0.08 -9.35
CA GLU A 29 -19.46 -0.44 -10.49
C GLU A 29 -17.96 -0.11 -10.35
N ALA A 30 -17.62 1.10 -9.92
CA ALA A 30 -16.23 1.47 -9.63
C ALA A 30 -15.63 0.60 -8.51
N ALA A 31 -16.39 0.37 -7.44
CA ALA A 31 -15.97 -0.50 -6.34
C ALA A 31 -15.68 -1.95 -6.82
N LYS A 32 -16.50 -2.50 -7.73
CA LYS A 32 -16.28 -3.83 -8.35
C LYS A 32 -15.06 -3.89 -9.26
N ILE A 33 -14.74 -2.78 -9.94
CA ILE A 33 -13.53 -2.68 -10.77
C ILE A 33 -12.30 -2.63 -9.87
N LEU A 34 -12.31 -1.79 -8.85
CA LEU A 34 -11.16 -1.53 -7.98
C LEU A 34 -10.88 -2.65 -6.96
N THR A 35 -11.79 -3.62 -6.80
CA THR A 35 -11.60 -4.80 -5.96
C THR A 35 -11.29 -6.09 -6.75
N ASP A 36 -11.04 -5.97 -8.07
CA ASP A 36 -10.68 -7.09 -8.93
C ASP A 36 -9.59 -6.65 -9.92
N LYS A 37 -8.35 -7.12 -9.69
CA LYS A 37 -7.16 -6.69 -10.46
C LYS A 37 -7.32 -6.91 -11.97
N ALA A 38 -8.01 -7.98 -12.39
CA ALA A 38 -8.20 -8.24 -13.82
C ALA A 38 -9.21 -7.28 -14.45
N LYS A 39 -10.31 -6.95 -13.75
CA LYS A 39 -11.26 -5.93 -14.22
C LYS A 39 -10.61 -4.55 -14.24
N MET A 40 -9.82 -4.23 -13.22
CA MET A 40 -9.07 -2.98 -13.15
C MET A 40 -8.13 -2.83 -14.34
N LYS A 41 -7.36 -3.87 -14.70
CA LYS A 41 -6.47 -3.85 -15.87
C LYS A 41 -7.22 -3.69 -17.19
N ASP A 42 -8.38 -4.33 -17.33
CA ASP A 42 -9.23 -4.15 -18.51
C ASP A 42 -9.71 -2.70 -18.62
N ALA A 43 -10.17 -2.09 -17.52
CA ALA A 43 -10.56 -0.68 -17.47
C ALA A 43 -9.38 0.26 -17.77
N PHE A 44 -8.23 0.02 -17.16
CA PHE A 44 -7.02 0.82 -17.39
C PHE A 44 -6.57 0.78 -18.85
N ARG A 45 -6.56 -0.39 -19.48
CA ARG A 45 -6.22 -0.54 -20.89
C ARG A 45 -7.18 0.26 -21.80
N GLN A 46 -8.49 0.20 -21.53
CA GLN A 46 -9.49 0.95 -22.28
C GLN A 46 -9.38 2.46 -22.06
N GLY A 47 -9.01 2.89 -20.85
CA GLY A 47 -8.84 4.29 -20.46
C GLY A 47 -7.47 4.88 -20.81
N GLY A 48 -6.56 4.12 -21.41
CA GLY A 48 -5.22 4.61 -21.78
C GLY A 48 -4.29 4.88 -20.59
N VAL A 49 -4.54 4.23 -19.45
CA VAL A 49 -3.67 4.28 -18.26
C VAL A 49 -2.40 3.47 -18.51
N SER A 50 -1.25 4.03 -18.20
CA SER A 50 0.01 3.28 -18.21
C SER A 50 -0.01 2.23 -17.09
N ALA A 51 -0.04 0.96 -17.48
CA ALA A 51 -0.01 -0.18 -16.57
C ALA A 51 0.73 -1.35 -17.23
N ALA A 52 1.12 -2.37 -16.45
CA ALA A 52 1.72 -3.57 -17.04
C ALA A 52 0.73 -4.26 -17.99
N ASP A 53 1.23 -4.71 -19.14
CA ASP A 53 0.47 -5.62 -20.00
C ASP A 53 0.15 -6.90 -19.22
N GLY A 54 -1.09 -7.38 -19.32
CA GLY A 54 -1.53 -8.53 -18.56
C GLY A 54 -2.66 -9.28 -19.24
N MET A 55 -2.77 -10.56 -18.88
CA MET A 55 -3.73 -11.50 -19.42
C MET A 55 -4.45 -12.27 -18.30
N ARG A 56 -5.78 -12.35 -18.41
CA ARG A 56 -6.60 -13.18 -17.53
C ARG A 56 -6.53 -14.62 -18.03
N VAL A 57 -6.26 -15.56 -17.12
CA VAL A 57 -6.09 -16.99 -17.43
C VAL A 57 -6.86 -17.87 -16.45
N ARG A 58 -7.31 -19.03 -16.89
CA ARG A 58 -8.13 -19.97 -16.09
C ARG A 58 -7.47 -21.32 -15.87
N SER A 59 -6.31 -21.56 -16.47
CA SER A 59 -5.54 -22.78 -16.26
C SER A 59 -4.05 -22.51 -16.27
N ALA A 60 -3.25 -23.44 -15.77
CA ALA A 60 -1.79 -23.34 -15.82
C ALA A 60 -1.27 -23.33 -17.27
N GLU A 61 -1.93 -24.05 -18.20
CA GLU A 61 -1.57 -24.05 -19.62
C GLU A 61 -1.85 -22.67 -20.27
N GLU A 62 -2.95 -22.02 -19.91
CA GLU A 62 -3.22 -20.65 -20.35
C GLU A 62 -2.19 -19.66 -19.74
N ALA A 63 -1.82 -19.86 -18.47
CA ALA A 63 -0.79 -19.05 -17.81
C ALA A 63 0.57 -19.19 -18.48
N GLN A 64 0.94 -20.41 -18.87
CA GLN A 64 2.16 -20.69 -19.63
C GLN A 64 2.18 -19.95 -20.97
N LYS A 65 1.10 -20.03 -21.75
CA LYS A 65 0.99 -19.32 -23.05
C LYS A 65 1.03 -17.80 -22.88
N ALA A 66 0.35 -17.27 -21.85
CA ALA A 66 0.37 -15.86 -21.53
C ALA A 66 1.78 -15.38 -21.17
N ALA A 67 2.51 -16.13 -20.33
CA ALA A 67 3.88 -15.83 -19.95
C ALA A 67 4.85 -15.86 -21.13
N GLU A 68 4.72 -16.83 -22.04
CA GLU A 68 5.50 -16.89 -23.27
C GLU A 68 5.24 -15.69 -24.19
N GLN A 69 3.98 -15.26 -24.30
CA GLN A 69 3.59 -14.13 -25.11
C GLN A 69 4.09 -12.78 -24.53
N LEU A 70 4.02 -12.63 -23.19
CA LEU A 70 4.47 -11.40 -22.49
C LEU A 70 5.99 -11.34 -22.38
N GLY A 71 6.68 -12.46 -22.39
CA GLY A 71 8.13 -12.59 -22.19
C GLY A 71 8.51 -12.53 -20.71
N TYR A 72 9.34 -13.53 -20.28
CA TYR A 72 9.82 -13.59 -18.90
C TYR A 72 10.76 -12.43 -18.55
N PRO A 73 10.83 -12.00 -17.28
CA PRO A 73 9.99 -12.46 -16.18
C PRO A 73 8.55 -11.93 -16.25
N VAL A 74 7.62 -12.68 -15.65
CA VAL A 74 6.21 -12.29 -15.49
C VAL A 74 5.80 -12.35 -14.02
N VAL A 75 4.66 -11.76 -13.69
CA VAL A 75 4.06 -11.84 -12.34
C VAL A 75 2.72 -12.54 -12.45
N VAL A 76 2.53 -13.62 -11.70
CA VAL A 76 1.26 -14.32 -11.56
C VAL A 76 0.59 -13.84 -10.28
N LYS A 77 -0.67 -13.34 -10.39
CA LYS A 77 -1.35 -12.66 -9.28
C LYS A 77 -2.74 -13.22 -9.04
N ARG A 78 -3.07 -13.45 -7.76
CA ARG A 78 -4.46 -13.52 -7.31
C ARG A 78 -5.14 -12.18 -7.56
N VAL A 79 -6.38 -12.20 -8.04
CA VAL A 79 -7.08 -10.97 -8.48
C VAL A 79 -7.89 -10.27 -7.39
N ASP A 80 -8.27 -10.98 -6.33
CA ASP A 80 -9.16 -10.55 -5.25
C ASP A 80 -8.48 -10.54 -3.87
N SER A 81 -7.18 -10.27 -3.82
CA SER A 81 -6.39 -10.17 -2.58
C SER A 81 -5.66 -8.83 -2.47
N SER A 82 -5.34 -8.43 -1.25
CA SER A 82 -4.49 -7.30 -0.88
C SER A 82 -3.25 -7.76 -0.10
N GLY A 83 -2.27 -6.86 0.12
CA GLY A 83 -1.08 -7.15 0.93
C GLY A 83 -0.16 -8.21 0.32
N SER A 84 0.04 -8.19 -0.98
CA SER A 84 0.97 -9.07 -1.73
C SER A 84 0.67 -10.58 -1.65
N ARG A 85 -0.48 -10.99 -1.14
CA ARG A 85 -0.87 -12.41 -1.02
C ARG A 85 -1.24 -13.02 -2.37
N GLY A 86 -0.68 -14.22 -2.67
CA GLY A 86 -0.93 -14.93 -3.93
C GLY A 86 -0.30 -14.21 -5.14
N ILE A 87 0.87 -13.59 -4.94
CA ILE A 87 1.68 -12.96 -5.99
C ILE A 87 3.00 -13.72 -6.09
N THR A 88 3.36 -14.14 -7.30
CA THR A 88 4.62 -14.85 -7.57
C THR A 88 5.30 -14.24 -8.79
N VAL A 89 6.57 -13.86 -8.65
CA VAL A 89 7.42 -13.51 -9.79
C VAL A 89 7.95 -14.80 -10.39
N VAL A 90 7.82 -14.94 -11.70
CA VAL A 90 8.16 -16.13 -12.48
C VAL A 90 9.24 -15.76 -13.49
N GLU A 91 10.42 -16.33 -13.32
CA GLU A 91 11.59 -16.07 -14.15
C GLU A 91 11.66 -16.97 -15.40
N HIS A 92 11.04 -18.15 -15.34
CA HIS A 92 11.05 -19.14 -16.42
C HIS A 92 9.83 -20.08 -16.36
N SER A 93 9.58 -20.79 -17.45
CA SER A 93 8.39 -21.63 -17.64
C SER A 93 8.18 -22.70 -16.56
N GLY A 94 9.24 -23.26 -15.99
CA GLY A 94 9.13 -24.32 -14.98
C GLY A 94 8.51 -23.90 -13.65
N GLN A 95 8.28 -22.58 -13.43
CA GLN A 95 7.68 -22.04 -12.20
C GLN A 95 6.18 -21.71 -12.36
N ILE A 96 5.64 -21.77 -13.59
CA ILE A 96 4.28 -21.27 -13.89
C ILE A 96 3.19 -22.06 -13.16
N GLU A 97 3.27 -23.39 -13.14
CA GLU A 97 2.25 -24.24 -12.55
C GLU A 97 2.10 -23.95 -11.04
N GLU A 98 3.22 -23.93 -10.31
CA GLU A 98 3.23 -23.59 -8.89
C GLU A 98 2.72 -22.16 -8.63
N ALA A 99 3.13 -21.19 -9.45
CA ALA A 99 2.69 -19.81 -9.34
C ALA A 99 1.18 -19.66 -9.61
N TYR A 100 0.64 -20.40 -10.59
CA TYR A 100 -0.77 -20.42 -10.88
C TYR A 100 -1.57 -20.99 -9.72
N GLU A 101 -1.17 -22.15 -9.17
CA GLU A 101 -1.84 -22.78 -8.02
C GLU A 101 -1.78 -21.87 -6.77
N ASN A 102 -0.65 -21.24 -6.50
CA ASN A 102 -0.53 -20.26 -5.42
C ASN A 102 -1.51 -19.09 -5.59
N ALA A 103 -1.64 -18.56 -6.79
CA ALA A 103 -2.56 -17.45 -7.07
C ALA A 103 -4.04 -17.90 -7.02
N ARG A 104 -4.35 -19.14 -7.39
CA ARG A 104 -5.71 -19.72 -7.33
C ARG A 104 -6.15 -20.06 -5.90
N ASN A 105 -5.21 -20.46 -5.07
CA ASN A 105 -5.50 -20.91 -3.71
C ASN A 105 -6.14 -19.77 -2.88
N GLY A 106 -7.38 -19.99 -2.40
CA GLY A 106 -8.15 -19.05 -1.60
C GLY A 106 -8.73 -17.85 -2.38
N SER A 107 -8.69 -17.86 -3.72
CA SER A 107 -9.43 -16.90 -4.55
C SER A 107 -10.89 -17.30 -4.71
N ALA A 108 -11.81 -16.35 -4.62
CA ALA A 108 -13.23 -16.55 -4.97
C ALA A 108 -13.47 -16.49 -6.50
N ARG A 109 -12.46 -16.16 -7.30
CA ARG A 109 -12.55 -16.09 -8.74
C ARG A 109 -12.03 -17.36 -9.39
N ASP A 110 -12.54 -17.71 -10.59
CA ASP A 110 -12.09 -18.85 -11.40
C ASP A 110 -10.91 -18.52 -12.34
N TYR A 111 -10.28 -17.35 -12.16
CA TYR A 111 -9.17 -16.87 -12.97
C TYR A 111 -8.09 -16.20 -12.12
N VAL A 112 -6.90 -16.13 -12.68
CA VAL A 112 -5.76 -15.36 -12.17
C VAL A 112 -5.29 -14.36 -13.25
N LEU A 113 -4.40 -13.45 -12.87
CA LEU A 113 -3.80 -12.48 -13.77
C LEU A 113 -2.31 -12.80 -13.95
N VAL A 114 -1.86 -12.89 -15.21
CA VAL A 114 -0.44 -12.96 -15.58
C VAL A 114 -0.06 -11.60 -16.17
N GLU A 115 0.93 -10.94 -15.62
CA GLU A 115 1.39 -9.61 -16.05
C GLU A 115 2.87 -9.61 -16.39
N LYS A 116 3.26 -8.75 -17.31
CA LYS A 116 4.66 -8.45 -17.57
C LYS A 116 5.30 -7.86 -16.30
N PHE A 117 6.47 -8.36 -15.92
CA PHE A 117 7.21 -7.81 -14.80
C PHE A 117 7.75 -6.41 -15.14
N LEU A 118 7.40 -5.42 -14.32
CA LEU A 118 7.91 -4.06 -14.42
C LEU A 118 9.13 -3.89 -13.52
N ARG A 119 10.06 -3.05 -13.94
CA ARG A 119 11.23 -2.62 -13.15
C ARG A 119 11.09 -1.13 -12.85
N GLY A 120 11.54 -0.71 -11.68
CA GLY A 120 11.48 0.69 -11.25
C GLY A 120 11.42 0.81 -9.74
N THR A 121 11.31 2.04 -9.26
CA THR A 121 11.06 2.33 -7.84
C THR A 121 9.56 2.25 -7.58
N GLU A 122 9.18 1.45 -6.59
CA GLU A 122 7.79 1.37 -6.13
C GLU A 122 7.50 2.49 -5.14
N ILE A 123 6.46 3.26 -5.42
CA ILE A 123 5.94 4.33 -4.55
C ILE A 123 4.47 4.11 -4.27
N GLY A 124 3.97 4.73 -3.20
CA GLY A 124 2.54 4.85 -2.96
C GLY A 124 2.03 6.21 -3.43
N VAL A 125 0.79 6.23 -3.88
CA VAL A 125 0.10 7.48 -4.23
C VAL A 125 -1.32 7.43 -3.67
N ASP A 126 -1.58 8.22 -2.65
CA ASP A 126 -2.93 8.43 -2.15
C ASP A 126 -3.55 9.68 -2.79
N GLY A 127 -4.86 9.71 -2.83
CA GLY A 127 -5.59 10.84 -3.38
C GLY A 127 -7.05 10.86 -2.94
N PHE A 128 -7.75 11.91 -3.33
CA PHE A 128 -9.17 12.04 -3.11
C PHE A 128 -9.89 12.44 -4.39
N VAL A 129 -11.04 11.82 -4.65
CA VAL A 129 -11.83 12.04 -5.86
C VAL A 129 -13.18 12.64 -5.50
N GLN A 130 -13.52 13.76 -6.14
CA GLN A 130 -14.84 14.38 -6.07
C GLN A 130 -15.28 14.85 -7.46
N ASN A 131 -16.53 14.57 -7.80
CA ASN A 131 -17.10 14.92 -9.11
C ASN A 131 -16.24 14.40 -10.27
N HIS A 132 -15.76 13.14 -10.16
CA HIS A 132 -14.86 12.45 -11.09
C HIS A 132 -13.50 13.12 -11.31
N LYS A 133 -13.13 14.05 -10.45
CA LYS A 133 -11.82 14.74 -10.47
C LYS A 133 -10.97 14.36 -9.28
N LEU A 134 -9.71 14.16 -9.53
CA LEU A 134 -8.70 14.02 -8.48
C LEU A 134 -8.45 15.41 -7.88
N VAL A 135 -9.05 15.67 -6.71
CA VAL A 135 -8.97 16.98 -6.02
C VAL A 135 -7.81 17.07 -5.04
N PHE A 136 -7.24 15.93 -4.67
CA PHE A 136 -6.06 15.83 -3.80
C PHE A 136 -5.15 14.70 -4.29
N LEU A 137 -3.82 14.89 -4.21
CA LEU A 137 -2.80 13.93 -4.61
C LEU A 137 -1.60 13.98 -3.67
N ALA A 138 -1.26 12.85 -3.12
CA ALA A 138 -0.20 12.67 -2.11
C ALA A 138 0.73 11.49 -2.48
N PRO A 139 1.69 11.67 -3.40
CA PRO A 139 2.74 10.68 -3.61
C PRO A 139 3.65 10.60 -2.39
N HIS A 140 4.02 9.38 -2.01
CA HIS A 140 4.84 9.11 -0.83
C HIS A 140 5.82 7.94 -1.05
N THR A 141 6.92 7.96 -0.32
CA THR A 141 7.86 6.85 -0.30
C THR A 141 7.20 5.62 0.30
N LYS A 142 7.36 4.46 -0.35
CA LYS A 142 6.89 3.16 0.14
C LYS A 142 8.10 2.30 0.47
N PHE A 143 8.22 1.90 1.73
CA PHE A 143 9.24 0.97 2.19
C PHE A 143 8.73 -0.45 2.06
N VAL A 144 9.45 -1.28 1.32
CA VAL A 144 9.07 -2.66 1.07
C VAL A 144 10.23 -3.57 1.45
N TYR A 145 9.99 -4.50 2.37
CA TYR A 145 10.91 -5.59 2.63
C TYR A 145 10.72 -6.69 1.59
N ARG A 146 11.80 -7.12 0.97
CA ARG A 146 11.84 -8.20 -0.01
C ARG A 146 12.69 -9.34 0.53
N GLY A 147 12.04 -10.36 1.08
CA GLY A 147 12.67 -11.62 1.49
C GLY A 147 12.71 -12.64 0.34
N ALA A 148 13.25 -13.83 0.60
CA ALA A 148 13.35 -14.88 -0.40
C ALA A 148 11.98 -15.31 -0.98
N HIS A 149 10.93 -15.30 -0.13
CA HIS A 149 9.59 -15.77 -0.49
C HIS A 149 8.49 -14.80 -0.06
N THR A 150 8.84 -13.60 0.40
CA THR A 150 7.87 -12.63 0.90
C THR A 150 8.19 -11.20 0.47
N THR A 151 7.16 -10.41 0.25
CA THR A 151 7.24 -8.98 -0.03
C THR A 151 6.26 -8.30 0.90
N VAL A 152 6.77 -7.52 1.86
CA VAL A 152 5.96 -6.88 2.90
C VAL A 152 6.12 -5.37 2.83
N PRO A 153 5.03 -4.60 2.64
CA PRO A 153 5.05 -3.16 2.87
C PRO A 153 5.30 -2.90 4.36
N VAL A 154 6.42 -2.27 4.69
CA VAL A 154 6.83 -2.05 6.09
C VAL A 154 6.65 -0.62 6.55
N GLY A 155 6.34 0.31 5.66
CA GLY A 155 6.14 1.70 6.04
C GLY A 155 6.06 2.67 4.87
N HIS A 156 5.83 3.93 5.21
CA HIS A 156 5.68 5.04 4.27
C HIS A 156 6.32 6.30 4.84
N ALA A 157 6.70 7.25 3.96
CA ALA A 157 7.23 8.54 4.39
C ALA A 157 6.82 9.68 3.44
N PHE A 158 6.65 10.86 4.00
CA PHE A 158 6.49 12.13 3.31
C PHE A 158 7.65 13.08 3.67
N PRO A 159 8.09 13.92 2.70
CA PRO A 159 7.65 13.98 1.30
C PRO A 159 8.21 12.86 0.43
N TYR A 160 7.61 12.63 -0.74
CA TYR A 160 8.28 11.94 -1.84
C TYR A 160 8.97 12.97 -2.73
N GLY A 161 10.29 12.98 -2.71
CA GLY A 161 11.10 13.88 -3.53
C GLY A 161 11.04 13.49 -5.00
N CYS A 162 10.38 14.30 -5.85
CA CYS A 162 10.31 14.08 -7.29
C CYS A 162 10.37 15.40 -8.06
N SER A 163 10.73 15.31 -9.36
CA SER A 163 10.69 16.45 -10.27
C SER A 163 9.25 16.92 -10.52
N GLY A 164 9.08 18.18 -10.92
CA GLY A 164 7.76 18.68 -11.33
C GLY A 164 7.15 17.86 -12.45
N ALA A 165 7.95 17.46 -13.45
CA ALA A 165 7.50 16.64 -14.58
C ALA A 165 7.01 15.24 -14.13
N LEU A 166 7.72 14.59 -13.21
CA LEU A 166 7.26 13.31 -12.65
C LEU A 166 5.96 13.48 -11.85
N ARG A 167 5.83 14.55 -11.06
CA ARG A 167 4.61 14.84 -10.30
C ARG A 167 3.41 15.06 -11.21
N GLU A 168 3.59 15.80 -12.32
CA GLU A 168 2.55 16.02 -13.32
C GLU A 168 2.15 14.70 -14.00
N GLU A 169 3.11 13.84 -14.35
CA GLU A 169 2.82 12.55 -14.97
C GLU A 169 2.10 11.60 -13.99
N ILE A 170 2.48 11.57 -12.71
CA ILE A 170 1.74 10.83 -11.65
C ILE A 170 0.28 11.34 -11.61
N ALA A 171 0.09 12.66 -11.53
CA ALA A 171 -1.26 13.25 -11.49
C ALA A 171 -2.08 12.90 -12.72
N ARG A 172 -1.48 12.96 -13.90
CA ARG A 172 -2.14 12.61 -15.19
C ARG A 172 -2.55 11.13 -15.20
N GLN A 173 -1.67 10.21 -14.81
CA GLN A 173 -1.98 8.78 -14.80
C GLN A 173 -3.05 8.44 -13.76
N MET A 174 -2.98 9.04 -12.57
CA MET A 174 -4.00 8.88 -11.54
C MET A 174 -5.38 9.40 -12.00
N GLN A 175 -5.43 10.56 -12.66
CA GLN A 175 -6.69 11.07 -13.21
C GLN A 175 -7.26 10.15 -14.31
N LEU A 176 -6.41 9.58 -15.17
CA LEU A 176 -6.84 8.59 -16.17
C LEU A 176 -7.40 7.33 -15.47
N ALA A 177 -6.74 6.83 -14.42
CA ALA A 177 -7.20 5.67 -13.66
C ALA A 177 -8.54 5.93 -12.94
N VAL A 178 -8.73 7.12 -12.37
CA VAL A 178 -10.01 7.58 -11.81
C VAL A 178 -11.11 7.56 -12.88
N THR A 179 -10.84 8.14 -14.03
CA THR A 179 -11.80 8.19 -15.14
C THR A 179 -12.14 6.78 -15.67
N ALA A 180 -11.11 5.93 -15.84
CA ALA A 180 -11.27 4.57 -16.36
C ALA A 180 -12.04 3.66 -15.41
N SER A 181 -11.85 3.82 -14.10
CA SER A 181 -12.56 3.03 -13.08
C SER A 181 -13.95 3.56 -12.75
N GLY A 182 -14.23 4.84 -13.06
CA GLY A 182 -15.44 5.53 -12.62
C GLY A 182 -15.47 5.87 -11.14
N ALA A 183 -14.30 5.89 -10.47
CA ALA A 183 -14.19 6.27 -9.06
C ALA A 183 -14.71 7.69 -8.84
N ASP A 184 -15.49 7.89 -7.77
CA ASP A 184 -16.02 9.19 -7.36
C ASP A 184 -16.33 9.19 -5.86
N GLN A 185 -16.34 10.38 -5.24
CA GLN A 185 -16.70 10.61 -3.84
C GLN A 185 -15.97 9.64 -2.87
N CYS A 186 -14.69 9.41 -3.09
CA CYS A 186 -13.89 8.49 -2.28
C CYS A 186 -12.41 8.86 -2.28
N SER A 187 -11.69 8.38 -1.28
CA SER A 187 -10.24 8.29 -1.33
C SER A 187 -9.80 7.18 -2.27
N VAL A 188 -8.62 7.32 -2.85
CA VAL A 188 -7.95 6.31 -3.66
C VAL A 188 -6.53 6.12 -3.17
N ASN A 189 -6.03 4.88 -3.24
CA ASN A 189 -4.65 4.54 -2.95
C ASN A 189 -4.12 3.69 -4.09
N ALA A 190 -3.00 4.07 -4.68
CA ALA A 190 -2.37 3.35 -5.77
C ALA A 190 -0.94 2.94 -5.43
N ASP A 191 -0.57 1.73 -5.86
CA ASP A 191 0.80 1.30 -6.00
C ASP A 191 1.31 1.65 -7.39
N VAL A 192 2.43 2.35 -7.46
CA VAL A 192 2.96 2.94 -8.69
C VAL A 192 4.44 2.60 -8.86
N PHE A 193 4.84 2.14 -10.04
CA PHE A 193 6.24 2.10 -10.43
C PHE A 193 6.65 3.35 -11.18
N VAL A 194 7.84 3.86 -10.85
CA VAL A 194 8.48 4.99 -11.54
C VAL A 194 9.88 4.60 -12.04
N ASP A 195 10.21 5.02 -13.27
CA ASP A 195 11.53 4.90 -13.87
C ASP A 195 11.83 6.17 -14.66
N GLY A 196 12.67 7.04 -14.11
CA GLY A 196 12.82 8.41 -14.59
C GLY A 196 11.50 9.17 -14.49
N GLU A 197 10.96 9.63 -15.62
CA GLU A 197 9.66 10.30 -15.69
C GLU A 197 8.52 9.36 -16.13
N LYS A 198 8.80 8.08 -16.33
CA LYS A 198 7.78 7.09 -16.69
C LYS A 198 7.06 6.59 -15.45
N VAL A 199 5.75 6.47 -15.56
CA VAL A 199 4.84 6.08 -14.49
C VAL A 199 3.98 4.92 -14.94
N TRP A 200 3.87 3.87 -14.13
CA TRP A 200 2.94 2.76 -14.33
C TRP A 200 2.12 2.51 -13.08
N ILE A 201 0.80 2.50 -13.22
CA ILE A 201 -0.08 2.13 -12.11
C ILE A 201 -0.14 0.61 -12.02
N ILE A 202 0.31 0.05 -10.89
CA ILE A 202 0.28 -1.37 -10.59
C ILE A 202 -1.13 -1.79 -10.23
N GLU A 203 -1.69 -1.11 -9.24
CA GLU A 203 -3.08 -1.27 -8.77
C GLU A 203 -3.57 0.01 -8.11
N MET A 204 -4.89 0.18 -8.02
CA MET A 204 -5.53 1.29 -7.32
C MET A 204 -6.75 0.76 -6.55
N GLY A 205 -6.83 1.07 -5.25
CA GLY A 205 -7.99 0.79 -4.41
C GLY A 205 -8.89 2.00 -4.27
N GLY A 206 -10.20 1.80 -4.11
CA GLY A 206 -11.19 2.85 -3.84
C GLY A 206 -11.31 3.19 -2.35
N ARG A 207 -10.18 3.34 -1.69
CA ARG A 207 -10.03 3.67 -0.26
C ARG A 207 -8.64 4.24 -0.03
N THR A 208 -8.39 4.84 1.14
CA THR A 208 -7.04 5.29 1.53
C THR A 208 -6.13 4.11 1.87
N GLY A 209 -4.81 4.32 1.77
CA GLY A 209 -3.81 3.35 2.16
C GLY A 209 -3.91 2.92 3.61
N ALA A 210 -3.35 1.74 3.91
CA ALA A 210 -3.13 1.25 5.27
C ALA A 210 -1.80 1.77 5.83
N THR A 211 -1.35 1.23 6.98
CA THR A 211 -0.04 1.55 7.56
C THR A 211 0.12 3.04 7.88
N CYS A 212 -0.90 3.61 8.56
CA CYS A 212 -0.93 5.00 9.04
C CYS A 212 -0.86 6.07 7.93
N ILE A 213 -1.29 5.75 6.70
CA ILE A 213 -1.28 6.74 5.60
C ILE A 213 -2.15 7.96 5.90
N PRO A 214 -3.41 7.84 6.40
CA PRO A 214 -4.21 9.02 6.74
C PRO A 214 -3.55 9.93 7.76
N GLU A 215 -2.92 9.34 8.78
CA GLU A 215 -2.18 10.06 9.82
C GLU A 215 -0.97 10.79 9.24
N LEU A 216 -0.22 10.13 8.34
CA LEU A 216 0.92 10.75 7.65
C LEU A 216 0.48 11.89 6.74
N ILE A 217 -0.61 11.73 5.99
CA ILE A 217 -1.19 12.80 5.16
C ILE A 217 -1.57 13.97 6.05
N SER A 218 -2.28 13.70 7.16
CA SER A 218 -2.70 14.74 8.10
C SER A 218 -1.49 15.48 8.69
N THR A 219 -0.45 14.75 9.09
CA THR A 219 0.79 15.33 9.64
C THR A 219 1.54 16.17 8.61
N TYR A 220 1.69 15.65 7.37
CA TYR A 220 2.48 16.33 6.36
C TYR A 220 1.76 17.55 5.74
N TYR A 221 0.45 17.43 5.49
CA TYR A 221 -0.31 18.47 4.80
C TYR A 221 -1.01 19.46 5.76
N GLY A 222 -1.11 19.14 7.06
CA GLY A 222 -1.65 20.04 8.08
C GLY A 222 -3.17 20.15 8.11
N PHE A 223 -3.88 19.10 7.65
CA PHE A 223 -5.35 18.97 7.77
C PHE A 223 -5.72 17.54 8.19
N ASP A 224 -6.87 17.35 8.82
CA ASP A 224 -7.34 16.01 9.21
C ASP A 224 -7.94 15.27 8.00
N PHE A 225 -7.24 14.24 7.49
CA PHE A 225 -7.68 13.47 6.34
C PHE A 225 -8.92 12.62 6.64
N TYR A 226 -9.07 12.12 7.86
CA TYR A 226 -10.27 11.38 8.27
C TYR A 226 -11.50 12.30 8.30
N GLU A 227 -11.34 13.55 8.76
CA GLU A 227 -12.40 14.55 8.71
C GLU A 227 -12.88 14.76 7.27
N GLN A 228 -11.94 14.90 6.30
CA GLN A 228 -12.30 15.09 4.90
C GLN A 228 -13.04 13.86 4.32
N MET A 229 -12.62 12.65 4.69
CA MET A 229 -13.33 11.42 4.31
C MET A 229 -14.76 11.38 4.86
N ILE A 230 -14.96 11.77 6.10
CA ILE A 230 -16.28 11.81 6.75
C ILE A 230 -17.16 12.88 6.11
N LYS A 231 -16.64 14.10 5.88
CA LYS A 231 -17.36 15.17 5.17
C LYS A 231 -17.85 14.72 3.81
N SER A 232 -16.97 14.09 3.01
CA SER A 232 -17.37 13.56 1.70
C SER A 232 -18.48 12.50 1.82
N ALA A 233 -18.39 11.58 2.79
CA ALA A 233 -19.43 10.56 3.02
C ALA A 233 -20.76 11.15 3.49
N LEU A 234 -20.76 12.34 4.07
CA LEU A 234 -21.95 13.10 4.45
C LEU A 234 -22.49 13.97 3.29
N GLY A 235 -21.74 14.06 2.18
CA GLY A 235 -22.07 14.95 1.05
C GLY A 235 -21.73 16.41 1.33
N GLU A 236 -20.85 16.67 2.30
CA GLU A 236 -20.36 18.00 2.66
C GLU A 236 -19.15 18.38 1.80
N GLU A 237 -18.84 19.68 1.77
CA GLU A 237 -17.67 20.21 1.08
C GLU A 237 -16.38 19.81 1.81
N THR A 238 -15.38 19.34 1.07
CA THR A 238 -14.06 18.97 1.60
C THR A 238 -13.04 20.05 1.29
N ASP A 239 -12.03 20.18 2.15
CA ASP A 239 -10.91 21.10 1.97
C ASP A 239 -9.58 20.33 2.13
N PHE A 240 -8.79 20.33 1.06
CA PHE A 240 -7.46 19.71 1.01
C PHE A 240 -6.35 20.75 0.88
N GLN A 241 -6.61 21.99 1.31
CA GLN A 241 -5.58 23.02 1.29
C GLN A 241 -4.45 22.66 2.27
N GLN A 242 -3.24 22.56 1.75
CA GLN A 242 -2.06 22.34 2.58
C GLN A 242 -1.77 23.55 3.46
N THR A 243 -1.69 23.35 4.76
CA THR A 243 -1.40 24.41 5.77
C THR A 243 -0.01 24.24 6.40
N GLU A 244 0.55 23.03 6.35
CA GLU A 244 1.84 22.68 6.93
C GLU A 244 2.69 21.86 5.95
N SER A 245 3.95 21.60 6.29
CA SER A 245 4.84 20.69 5.59
C SER A 245 5.83 20.10 6.59
N CYS A 246 5.38 19.08 7.33
CA CYS A 246 6.19 18.43 8.35
C CYS A 246 6.63 17.04 7.86
N PRO A 247 7.93 16.82 7.54
CA PRO A 247 8.42 15.50 7.15
C PRO A 247 8.07 14.44 8.19
N CYS A 248 7.50 13.33 7.73
CA CYS A 248 7.03 12.28 8.61
C CYS A 248 7.18 10.88 7.99
N MET A 249 7.26 9.88 8.85
CA MET A 249 7.41 8.48 8.48
C MET A 249 6.58 7.61 9.41
N ALA A 250 5.89 6.62 8.86
CA ALA A 250 5.31 5.54 9.64
C ALA A 250 5.95 4.21 9.26
N LYS A 251 6.19 3.38 10.25
CA LYS A 251 6.62 1.99 10.03
C LYS A 251 5.87 1.03 10.95
N LEU A 252 5.60 -0.14 10.40
CA LEU A 252 5.24 -1.30 11.21
C LEU A 252 6.50 -1.81 11.92
N LEU A 253 6.39 -2.08 13.19
CA LEU A 253 7.46 -2.75 13.96
C LEU A 253 7.34 -4.25 13.69
N LEU A 254 8.20 -4.75 12.82
CA LEU A 254 8.22 -6.13 12.35
C LEU A 254 9.58 -6.75 12.64
N SER A 255 9.60 -8.05 12.95
CA SER A 255 10.84 -8.80 13.10
C SER A 255 11.12 -9.65 11.87
N PRO A 256 12.33 -9.59 11.30
CA PRO A 256 12.73 -10.50 10.23
C PRO A 256 13.11 -11.91 10.73
N VAL A 257 13.04 -12.14 12.05
CA VAL A 257 13.32 -13.42 12.70
C VAL A 257 12.22 -13.75 13.70
N SER A 258 11.92 -15.03 13.89
CA SER A 258 11.09 -15.51 15.01
C SER A 258 11.86 -15.46 16.31
N GLY A 259 11.17 -15.28 17.43
CA GLY A 259 11.76 -15.24 18.77
C GLY A 259 10.77 -14.72 19.80
N THR A 260 11.25 -14.39 20.98
CA THR A 260 10.42 -13.88 22.11
C THR A 260 10.82 -12.42 22.40
N ILE A 261 9.87 -11.54 22.63
CA ILE A 261 10.16 -10.19 23.14
C ILE A 261 10.72 -10.33 24.56
N THR A 262 12.04 -10.21 24.71
CA THR A 262 12.71 -10.41 25.99
C THR A 262 12.80 -9.16 26.83
N GLN A 263 12.75 -7.98 26.20
CA GLN A 263 12.83 -6.70 26.90
C GLN A 263 12.20 -5.57 26.07
N ILE A 264 11.53 -4.65 26.75
CA ILE A 264 11.08 -3.36 26.22
C ILE A 264 11.60 -2.27 27.16
N ASP A 265 12.43 -1.36 26.67
CA ASP A 265 12.86 -0.17 27.41
C ASP A 265 11.70 0.83 27.55
N ARG A 266 10.87 0.60 28.57
CA ARG A 266 9.65 1.40 28.81
C ARG A 266 9.95 2.86 29.11
N ASP A 267 11.09 3.14 29.78
CA ASP A 267 11.49 4.51 30.10
C ASP A 267 11.86 5.27 28.84
N GLN A 268 12.57 4.63 27.92
CA GLN A 268 12.90 5.24 26.64
C GLN A 268 11.67 5.35 25.72
N VAL A 269 10.79 4.35 25.70
CA VAL A 269 9.51 4.41 24.98
C VAL A 269 8.69 5.61 25.44
N GLU A 270 8.58 5.83 26.76
CA GLU A 270 7.81 6.96 27.28
C GLU A 270 8.47 8.31 26.97
N ARG A 271 9.81 8.40 27.00
CA ARG A 271 10.53 9.62 26.56
C ARG A 271 10.27 9.92 25.09
N LEU A 272 10.32 8.91 24.21
CA LEU A 272 10.03 9.10 22.78
C LEU A 272 8.60 9.61 22.55
N ARG A 273 7.62 9.08 23.32
CA ARG A 273 6.23 9.59 23.27
C ARG A 273 6.14 11.06 23.73
N GLN A 274 6.84 11.43 24.79
CA GLN A 274 6.90 12.82 25.28
C GLN A 274 7.59 13.75 24.27
N GLU A 275 8.53 13.25 23.47
CA GLU A 275 9.14 13.96 22.35
C GLU A 275 8.20 14.06 21.12
N GLY A 276 7.00 13.47 21.18
CA GLY A 276 5.97 13.59 20.13
C GLY A 276 5.95 12.45 19.11
N LEU A 277 6.64 11.32 19.38
CA LEU A 277 6.50 10.11 18.57
C LEU A 277 5.21 9.37 18.94
N GLU A 278 4.43 8.99 17.94
CA GLU A 278 3.29 8.09 18.15
C GLU A 278 3.79 6.64 18.07
N LEU A 279 4.04 6.04 19.24
CA LEU A 279 4.55 4.66 19.33
C LEU A 279 3.53 3.76 20.03
N VAL A 280 3.04 2.77 19.31
CA VAL A 280 2.10 1.76 19.80
C VAL A 280 2.79 0.41 19.77
N LEU A 281 2.77 -0.30 20.90
CA LEU A 281 3.21 -1.69 21.01
C LEU A 281 1.99 -2.56 21.24
N ASP A 282 1.79 -3.55 20.38
CA ASP A 282 0.62 -4.44 20.40
C ASP A 282 0.80 -5.54 21.44
N TYR A 283 2.05 -5.87 21.83
CA TYR A 283 2.37 -6.99 22.70
C TYR A 283 3.36 -6.62 23.84
N PRO A 284 3.25 -7.26 25.01
CA PRO A 284 4.19 -7.09 26.12
C PRO A 284 5.43 -7.99 25.95
N GLU A 285 6.39 -7.82 26.87
CA GLU A 285 7.47 -8.78 27.09
C GLU A 285 6.93 -10.19 27.34
N GLY A 286 7.64 -11.20 26.88
CA GLY A 286 7.24 -12.61 26.94
C GLY A 286 6.37 -13.07 25.74
N HIS A 287 5.94 -12.17 24.87
CA HIS A 287 5.19 -12.55 23.68
C HIS A 287 6.11 -13.17 22.62
N GLU A 288 5.67 -14.29 22.02
CA GLU A 288 6.34 -14.93 20.90
C GLU A 288 6.00 -14.19 19.59
N VAL A 289 7.01 -13.78 18.85
CA VAL A 289 6.87 -13.13 17.55
C VAL A 289 7.31 -14.06 16.42
N SER A 290 6.61 -14.04 15.32
CA SER A 290 6.99 -14.74 14.10
C SER A 290 7.90 -13.89 13.24
N ALA A 291 8.80 -14.53 12.49
CA ALA A 291 9.43 -13.85 11.36
C ALA A 291 8.35 -13.37 10.40
N MET A 292 8.39 -12.09 10.02
CA MET A 292 7.34 -11.48 9.23
C MET A 292 7.11 -12.20 7.90
N ALA A 293 5.86 -12.55 7.63
CA ALA A 293 5.36 -13.02 6.37
C ALA A 293 4.49 -11.96 5.68
N ASP A 294 3.76 -11.18 6.47
CA ASP A 294 2.98 -10.02 6.03
C ASP A 294 2.87 -8.94 7.12
N GLY A 295 2.11 -7.88 6.88
CA GLY A 295 1.96 -6.77 7.82
C GLY A 295 1.17 -7.11 9.09
N THR A 296 0.53 -8.29 9.18
CA THR A 296 -0.21 -8.73 10.39
C THR A 296 0.71 -9.28 11.48
N ASP A 297 1.95 -9.65 11.12
CA ASP A 297 2.98 -10.10 12.07
C ASP A 297 3.63 -8.94 12.85
N ARG A 298 3.03 -7.77 12.81
CA ARG A 298 3.58 -6.59 13.49
C ARG A 298 3.58 -6.75 15.01
N ILE A 299 4.61 -6.19 15.62
CA ILE A 299 4.75 -6.04 17.07
C ILE A 299 4.07 -4.74 17.54
N GLY A 300 3.90 -3.81 16.62
CA GLY A 300 3.34 -2.50 16.84
C GLY A 300 3.53 -1.61 15.62
N HIS A 301 3.39 -0.31 15.79
CA HIS A 301 3.69 0.68 14.77
C HIS A 301 4.21 1.96 15.41
N VAL A 302 4.85 2.78 14.58
CA VAL A 302 5.35 4.08 14.99
C VAL A 302 5.13 5.11 13.89
N ILE A 303 4.77 6.33 14.30
CA ILE A 303 4.81 7.52 13.46
C ILE A 303 5.83 8.48 14.05
N VAL A 304 6.78 8.88 13.24
CA VAL A 304 7.78 9.91 13.56
C VAL A 304 7.57 11.14 12.70
N LYS A 305 7.81 12.31 13.26
CA LYS A 305 7.83 13.58 12.55
C LYS A 305 9.06 14.37 12.97
N THR A 306 9.62 15.14 12.06
CA THR A 306 10.87 15.91 12.29
C THR A 306 10.83 17.20 11.47
N ASP A 307 11.66 18.15 11.83
CA ASP A 307 11.82 19.38 11.05
C ASP A 307 12.57 19.13 9.72
N ARG A 308 13.36 18.07 9.64
CA ARG A 308 14.19 17.73 8.49
C ARG A 308 14.06 16.25 8.14
N GLU A 309 13.74 15.94 6.88
CA GLU A 309 13.61 14.58 6.37
C GLU A 309 14.80 13.67 6.73
N ALA A 310 16.04 14.22 6.69
CA ALA A 310 17.25 13.47 7.00
C ALA A 310 17.33 12.91 8.44
N GLU A 311 16.48 13.37 9.36
CA GLU A 311 16.43 12.92 10.76
C GLU A 311 15.47 11.74 10.98
N LEU A 312 14.59 11.45 10.03
CA LEU A 312 13.57 10.40 10.18
C LEU A 312 14.16 9.03 10.47
N ASP A 313 15.23 8.65 9.75
CA ASP A 313 15.86 7.33 9.94
C ASP A 313 16.51 7.18 11.32
N GLU A 314 17.13 8.24 11.87
CA GLU A 314 17.71 8.16 13.22
C GLU A 314 16.62 8.05 14.29
N GLN A 315 15.50 8.73 14.14
CA GLN A 315 14.36 8.58 15.04
C GLN A 315 13.83 7.14 15.01
N MET A 316 13.75 6.52 13.83
CA MET A 316 13.36 5.10 13.70
C MET A 316 14.33 4.16 14.41
N LYS A 317 15.64 4.37 14.29
CA LYS A 317 16.66 3.59 14.99
C LYS A 317 16.51 3.68 16.50
N ARG A 318 16.22 4.88 17.03
CA ARG A 318 15.93 5.06 18.47
C ARG A 318 14.78 4.15 18.94
N VAL A 319 13.72 4.02 18.14
CA VAL A 319 12.59 3.12 18.44
C VAL A 319 13.04 1.66 18.40
N TYR A 320 13.80 1.24 17.37
CA TYR A 320 14.27 -0.14 17.25
C TYR A 320 15.19 -0.56 18.41
N ARG A 321 15.96 0.38 18.98
CA ARG A 321 16.80 0.14 20.19
C ARG A 321 15.98 -0.14 21.45
N CYS A 322 14.68 0.19 21.46
CA CYS A 322 13.82 -0.02 22.64
C CYS A 322 13.23 -1.43 22.76
N ILE A 323 13.34 -2.28 21.73
CA ILE A 323 12.67 -3.58 21.67
C ILE A 323 13.71 -4.67 21.44
N TRP A 324 13.76 -5.67 22.32
CA TRP A 324 14.67 -6.81 22.21
C TRP A 324 13.92 -8.11 21.95
N ILE A 325 14.42 -8.89 20.98
CA ILE A 325 13.96 -10.24 20.69
C ILE A 325 15.15 -11.17 20.94
N ASP A 326 14.98 -12.17 21.82
CA ASP A 326 15.99 -13.13 22.23
C ASP A 326 17.33 -12.46 22.60
N GLY A 327 17.25 -11.33 23.34
CA GLY A 327 18.40 -10.59 23.85
C GLY A 327 19.11 -9.67 22.84
N LYS A 328 18.60 -9.52 21.62
CA LYS A 328 19.08 -8.55 20.63
C LYS A 328 18.03 -7.50 20.34
N ASN A 329 18.42 -6.22 20.22
CA ASN A 329 17.47 -5.18 19.84
C ASN A 329 17.12 -5.25 18.35
N LEU A 330 15.97 -4.69 17.98
CA LEU A 330 15.48 -4.74 16.59
C LEU A 330 16.42 -4.07 15.60
N GLU A 331 17.14 -3.00 15.97
CA GLU A 331 18.12 -2.36 15.08
C GLU A 331 19.20 -3.36 14.67
N THR A 332 19.83 -4.02 15.64
CA THR A 332 20.85 -5.05 15.40
C THR A 332 20.31 -6.19 14.55
N ILE A 333 19.09 -6.67 14.82
CA ILE A 333 18.46 -7.76 14.07
C ILE A 333 18.28 -7.35 12.60
N TRP A 334 17.83 -6.12 12.34
CA TRP A 334 17.65 -5.61 10.98
C TRP A 334 18.99 -5.43 10.26
N GLU A 335 20.03 -4.91 10.92
CA GLU A 335 21.36 -4.75 10.35
C GLU A 335 21.98 -6.10 9.95
N GLU A 336 21.89 -7.11 10.82
CA GLU A 336 22.38 -8.48 10.53
C GLU A 336 21.64 -9.13 9.35
N LYS A 337 20.38 -8.77 9.13
CA LYS A 337 19.54 -9.33 8.07
C LYS A 337 19.77 -8.65 6.73
N THR A 338 20.02 -7.34 6.73
CA THR A 338 20.26 -6.56 5.51
C THR A 338 21.70 -6.63 5.01
N ALA A 339 22.64 -7.05 5.85
CA ALA A 339 24.04 -7.27 5.49
C ALA A 339 24.30 -8.61 4.75
N LYS A 340 23.31 -9.48 4.67
CA LYS A 340 23.36 -10.78 3.95
C LYS A 340 22.62 -10.72 2.62
#